data_9352e27a4f81521f0181695c465d006a
#
_entry.id   9352e27a4f81521f0181695c465d006a
#
_cell.length_a   1.000
_cell.length_b   1.000
_cell.length_c   1.000
_cell.angle_alpha   90.00
_cell.angle_beta   90.00
_cell.angle_gamma   90.00
#
_symmetry.space_group_name_H-M   'P 1'
#
loop_
_entity.id
_entity.type
_entity.pdbx_description
1 polymer ?
#
loop_
_entity_poly.entity_id
_entity_poly.type
_entity_poly.pdbx_seq_one_letter_code
_entity_poly.pdbx_strand_id
1 'polypeptide(L)'
;MEFLDDASNLRLLRYLVSGTGVNVNYQAISKDLKIHRATVKRKIKYLLDSNILSPPFYSFPYLYEVYPLLILVKADMPRSNEVIEFLKDDSHIFAAFSCMEGPYNTFLIEFFKNLESYHNWREQIVKDQKIPARENRAPADAYIFSNKLTFKYNPNCYIHELEEQFIKKNSLNINNIHLDKTSFAIFKNLLMGKYIQRNDSFLSRELELNRKTINHRVELLLNKKIIGTPKCFFPNLFIPPGYNLVVSMIEVKSKKQSIINYIINNFNISRAQEASTGRYNFLLFSAFRTIEDFFKMGEDILNQFPESIGAISNTILSSKMIHAIKPQKLSVAWIERRLWKIRNTK
;
A
#
# COMPACT_ATOMS: atom_id res chain seq x y z
N MET A 1 -11.73 -5.73 -21.77
CA MET A 1 -10.86 -6.88 -21.58
C MET A 1 -9.86 -7.05 -22.72
N GLU A 2 -10.24 -6.85 -23.96
CA GLU A 2 -9.33 -6.93 -25.12
C GLU A 2 -8.00 -6.16 -25.00
N PHE A 3 -8.02 -5.00 -24.33
CA PHE A 3 -6.81 -4.19 -24.15
C PHE A 3 -5.72 -4.92 -23.33
N LEU A 4 -6.09 -5.67 -22.31
CA LEU A 4 -5.18 -6.43 -21.45
C LEU A 4 -4.82 -7.82 -22.01
N ASP A 5 -5.32 -8.13 -23.19
CA ASP A 5 -4.98 -9.37 -23.93
C ASP A 5 -3.91 -9.12 -25.01
N ASP A 6 -3.54 -7.86 -25.25
CA ASP A 6 -2.45 -7.45 -26.14
C ASP A 6 -1.10 -7.45 -25.39
N ALA A 7 -0.14 -8.24 -25.89
CA ALA A 7 1.19 -8.35 -25.30
C ALA A 7 1.94 -7.01 -25.25
N SER A 8 1.77 -6.12 -26.25
CA SER A 8 2.39 -4.80 -26.25
C SER A 8 1.81 -3.90 -25.16
N ASN A 9 0.49 -3.98 -24.93
CA ASN A 9 -0.16 -3.24 -23.87
C ASN A 9 0.26 -3.76 -22.49
N LEU A 10 0.40 -5.07 -22.32
CA LEU A 10 0.91 -5.65 -21.07
C LEU A 10 2.37 -5.27 -20.81
N ARG A 11 3.22 -5.24 -21.85
CA ARG A 11 4.60 -4.75 -21.69
C ARG A 11 4.64 -3.28 -21.28
N LEU A 12 3.83 -2.43 -21.92
CA LEU A 12 3.68 -1.03 -21.53
C LEU A 12 3.25 -0.89 -20.08
N LEU A 13 2.19 -1.60 -19.69
CA LEU A 13 1.66 -1.61 -18.33
C LEU A 13 2.73 -2.03 -17.30
N ARG A 14 3.53 -3.05 -17.60
CA ARG A 14 4.63 -3.49 -16.75
C ARG A 14 5.63 -2.36 -16.46
N TYR A 15 6.07 -1.64 -17.51
CA TYR A 15 7.00 -0.51 -17.33
C TYR A 15 6.39 0.63 -16.50
N LEU A 16 5.13 0.96 -16.74
CA LEU A 16 4.44 2.03 -15.99
C LEU A 16 4.26 1.66 -14.52
N VAL A 17 3.76 0.46 -14.24
CA VAL A 17 3.51 -0.02 -12.87
C VAL A 17 4.80 -0.23 -12.08
N SER A 18 5.88 -0.69 -12.72
CA SER A 18 7.19 -0.82 -12.07
C SER A 18 7.92 0.51 -11.84
N GLY A 19 7.40 1.60 -12.42
CA GLY A 19 8.02 2.92 -12.34
C GLY A 19 9.11 3.20 -13.38
N THR A 20 9.48 2.21 -14.21
CA THR A 20 10.58 2.36 -15.17
C THR A 20 10.28 3.39 -16.26
N GLY A 21 9.03 3.52 -16.67
CA GLY A 21 8.57 4.48 -17.69
C GLY A 21 8.13 5.84 -17.12
N VAL A 22 8.51 6.19 -15.90
CA VAL A 22 8.03 7.39 -15.20
C VAL A 22 9.21 8.24 -14.73
N ASN A 23 9.12 9.56 -14.84
CA ASN A 23 10.16 10.45 -14.36
C ASN A 23 9.60 11.68 -13.63
N VAL A 24 10.49 12.39 -12.95
CA VAL A 24 10.19 13.64 -12.24
C VAL A 24 10.60 14.83 -13.07
N ASN A 25 9.73 15.82 -13.20
CA ASN A 25 10.02 17.06 -13.89
C ASN A 25 10.79 18.04 -12.98
N TYR A 26 12.12 17.90 -12.92
CA TYR A 26 12.99 18.75 -12.09
C TYR A 26 12.89 20.23 -12.45
N GLN A 27 12.64 20.56 -13.73
CA GLN A 27 12.55 21.94 -14.17
C GLN A 27 11.26 22.60 -13.68
N ALA A 28 10.14 21.90 -13.71
CA ALA A 28 8.88 22.40 -13.18
C ALA A 28 8.98 22.65 -11.66
N ILE A 29 9.54 21.72 -10.91
CA ILE A 29 9.78 21.87 -9.46
C ILE A 29 10.70 23.07 -9.19
N SER A 30 11.78 23.21 -9.96
CA SER A 30 12.74 24.33 -9.83
C SER A 30 12.04 25.69 -9.99
N LYS A 31 11.18 25.82 -10.99
CA LYS A 31 10.40 27.03 -11.25
C LYS A 31 9.39 27.32 -10.13
N ASP A 32 8.63 26.30 -9.70
CA ASP A 32 7.58 26.41 -8.70
C ASP A 32 8.15 26.82 -7.32
N LEU A 33 9.24 26.17 -6.91
CA LEU A 33 9.88 26.43 -5.62
C LEU A 33 10.94 27.55 -5.65
N LYS A 34 11.20 28.14 -6.83
CA LYS A 34 12.22 29.19 -7.04
C LYS A 34 13.60 28.79 -6.52
N ILE A 35 14.02 27.55 -6.80
CA ILE A 35 15.33 27.00 -6.40
C ILE A 35 16.04 26.42 -7.62
N HIS A 36 17.37 26.34 -7.54
CA HIS A 36 18.16 25.84 -8.66
C HIS A 36 17.89 24.35 -8.96
N ARG A 37 17.81 23.97 -10.24
CA ARG A 37 17.51 22.60 -10.70
C ARG A 37 18.46 21.54 -10.09
N ALA A 38 19.75 21.87 -9.94
CA ALA A 38 20.71 20.95 -9.32
C ALA A 38 20.38 20.67 -7.86
N THR A 39 19.88 21.67 -7.12
CA THR A 39 19.40 21.52 -5.73
C THR A 39 18.18 20.61 -5.67
N VAL A 40 17.22 20.76 -6.59
CA VAL A 40 16.05 19.86 -6.70
C VAL A 40 16.50 18.43 -6.90
N LYS A 41 17.37 18.19 -7.89
CA LYS A 41 17.89 16.85 -8.21
C LYS A 41 18.60 16.22 -7.00
N ARG A 42 19.46 16.98 -6.31
CA ARG A 42 20.19 16.51 -5.11
C ARG A 42 19.23 16.12 -3.99
N LYS A 43 18.23 16.97 -3.69
CA LYS A 43 17.25 16.71 -2.62
C LYS A 43 16.36 15.51 -2.92
N ILE A 44 15.90 15.35 -4.17
CA ILE A 44 15.10 14.18 -4.57
C ILE A 44 15.94 12.91 -4.48
N LYS A 45 17.20 12.95 -4.98
CA LYS A 45 18.12 11.81 -4.82
C LYS A 45 18.27 11.44 -3.36
N TYR A 46 18.49 12.40 -2.48
CA TYR A 46 18.59 12.17 -1.04
C TYR A 46 17.34 11.51 -0.44
N LEU A 47 16.12 11.96 -0.81
CA LEU A 47 14.87 11.36 -0.35
C LEU A 47 14.69 9.91 -0.83
N LEU A 48 15.16 9.58 -2.03
CA LEU A 48 15.11 8.23 -2.59
C LEU A 48 16.16 7.31 -1.96
N ASP A 49 17.41 7.77 -1.87
CA ASP A 49 18.53 7.01 -1.29
C ASP A 49 18.30 6.71 0.21
N SER A 50 17.58 7.59 0.89
CA SER A 50 17.19 7.44 2.30
C SER A 50 15.93 6.58 2.51
N ASN A 51 15.36 6.03 1.46
CA ASN A 51 14.10 5.27 1.50
C ASN A 51 12.92 6.05 2.13
N ILE A 52 12.95 7.38 2.12
CA ILE A 52 11.79 8.22 2.52
C ILE A 52 10.74 8.18 1.42
N LEU A 53 11.16 8.20 0.15
CA LEU A 53 10.30 8.05 -1.02
C LEU A 53 10.70 6.83 -1.84
N SER A 54 9.71 6.16 -2.41
CA SER A 54 9.95 5.24 -3.53
C SER A 54 10.01 6.01 -4.86
N PRO A 55 10.64 5.43 -5.90
CA PRO A 55 10.50 5.97 -7.26
C PRO A 55 9.03 6.10 -7.67
N PRO A 56 8.70 7.09 -8.51
CA PRO A 56 7.33 7.27 -8.97
C PRO A 56 6.88 6.11 -9.87
N PHE A 57 5.62 5.73 -9.72
CA PHE A 57 4.98 4.68 -10.51
C PHE A 57 3.49 4.97 -10.70
N TYR A 58 2.87 4.30 -11.66
CA TYR A 58 1.42 4.30 -11.83
C TYR A 58 0.81 3.21 -10.93
N SER A 59 -0.16 3.57 -10.11
CA SER A 59 -0.96 2.57 -9.39
C SER A 59 -1.80 1.75 -10.37
N PHE A 60 -2.09 0.49 -10.00
CA PHE A 60 -2.88 -0.43 -10.82
C PHE A 60 -4.16 -0.87 -10.09
N PRO A 61 -5.20 0.00 -10.00
CA PRO A 61 -6.44 -0.29 -9.28
C PRO A 61 -7.18 -1.52 -9.81
N TYR A 62 -7.08 -1.79 -11.11
CA TYR A 62 -7.67 -2.98 -11.72
C TYR A 62 -7.21 -4.29 -11.07
N LEU A 63 -6.06 -4.28 -10.42
CA LEU A 63 -5.57 -5.43 -9.66
C LEU A 63 -6.58 -5.90 -8.61
N TYR A 64 -7.30 -4.96 -7.96
CA TYR A 64 -8.30 -5.30 -6.94
C TYR A 64 -9.57 -5.94 -7.52
N GLU A 65 -9.80 -5.83 -8.82
CA GLU A 65 -10.84 -6.60 -9.50
C GLU A 65 -10.42 -8.04 -9.73
N VAL A 66 -9.12 -8.26 -9.98
CA VAL A 66 -8.54 -9.60 -10.20
C VAL A 66 -8.26 -10.31 -8.87
N TYR A 67 -7.82 -9.56 -7.85
CA TYR A 67 -7.51 -10.05 -6.50
C TYR A 67 -8.41 -9.33 -5.48
N PRO A 68 -9.71 -9.67 -5.44
CA PRO A 68 -10.67 -8.99 -4.59
C PRO A 68 -10.54 -9.33 -3.11
N LEU A 69 -9.86 -10.42 -2.75
CA LEU A 69 -9.72 -10.83 -1.36
C LEU A 69 -8.49 -10.19 -0.72
N LEU A 70 -8.71 -9.52 0.39
CA LEU A 70 -7.70 -9.12 1.36
C LEU A 70 -7.78 -10.09 2.51
N ILE A 71 -6.67 -10.76 2.80
CA ILE A 71 -6.58 -11.70 3.91
C ILE A 71 -5.56 -11.17 4.91
N LEU A 72 -5.99 -11.10 6.16
CA LEU A 72 -5.14 -10.77 7.29
C LEU A 72 -4.81 -12.06 8.02
N VAL A 73 -3.53 -12.34 8.20
CA VAL A 73 -3.06 -13.56 8.85
C VAL A 73 -2.22 -13.19 10.06
N LYS A 74 -2.56 -13.79 11.22
CA LYS A 74 -1.71 -13.78 12.42
C LYS A 74 -0.97 -15.11 12.47
N ALA A 75 0.34 -15.09 12.57
CA ALA A 75 1.18 -16.27 12.53
C ALA A 75 2.27 -16.26 13.58
N ASP A 76 2.65 -17.44 14.06
CA ASP A 76 3.89 -17.64 14.79
C ASP A 76 4.93 -18.19 13.83
N MET A 77 5.83 -17.31 13.37
CA MET A 77 6.83 -17.64 12.37
C MET A 77 8.24 -17.60 12.96
N PRO A 78 9.14 -18.50 12.55
CA PRO A 78 10.54 -18.40 12.91
C PRO A 78 11.14 -17.08 12.39
N ARG A 79 12.02 -16.49 13.19
CA ARG A 79 12.76 -15.27 12.81
C ARG A 79 14.06 -15.61 12.09
N SER A 80 14.00 -16.49 11.08
CA SER A 80 15.16 -16.84 10.28
C SER A 80 15.25 -15.96 9.03
N ASN A 81 16.46 -15.84 8.47
CA ASN A 81 16.67 -15.10 7.23
C ASN A 81 15.89 -15.71 6.05
N GLU A 82 15.73 -17.03 6.03
CA GLU A 82 14.99 -17.76 5.01
C GLU A 82 13.51 -17.37 5.01
N VAL A 83 12.89 -17.25 6.19
CA VAL A 83 11.51 -16.78 6.32
C VAL A 83 11.39 -15.32 5.88
N ILE A 84 12.35 -14.47 6.23
CA ILE A 84 12.36 -13.06 5.82
C ILE A 84 12.45 -12.95 4.29
N GLU A 85 13.34 -13.70 3.65
CA GLU A 85 13.47 -13.70 2.19
C GLU A 85 12.20 -14.26 1.51
N PHE A 86 11.62 -15.35 2.04
CA PHE A 86 10.33 -15.84 1.57
C PHE A 86 9.23 -14.75 1.63
N LEU A 87 9.10 -14.06 2.77
CA LEU A 87 8.12 -12.98 2.93
C LEU A 87 8.36 -11.83 1.94
N LYS A 88 9.62 -11.56 1.59
CA LYS A 88 9.96 -10.56 0.58
C LYS A 88 9.65 -11.02 -0.84
N ASP A 89 9.79 -12.29 -1.15
CA ASP A 89 9.70 -12.82 -2.51
C ASP A 89 8.30 -13.29 -2.88
N ASP A 90 7.48 -13.72 -1.93
CA ASP A 90 6.12 -14.14 -2.23
C ASP A 90 5.27 -12.99 -2.79
N SER A 91 4.61 -13.24 -3.93
CA SER A 91 3.84 -12.24 -4.66
C SER A 91 2.47 -11.92 -4.03
N HIS A 92 1.95 -12.79 -3.17
CA HIS A 92 0.67 -12.61 -2.50
C HIS A 92 0.80 -11.78 -1.22
N ILE A 93 1.99 -11.80 -0.60
CA ILE A 93 2.25 -11.05 0.62
C ILE A 93 2.54 -9.59 0.28
N PHE A 94 1.59 -8.72 0.63
CA PHE A 94 1.69 -7.28 0.40
C PHE A 94 2.54 -6.60 1.48
N ALA A 95 2.36 -7.00 2.74
CA ALA A 95 3.14 -6.51 3.86
C ALA A 95 3.23 -7.56 4.96
N ALA A 96 4.34 -7.56 5.69
CA ALA A 96 4.56 -8.37 6.86
C ALA A 96 5.09 -7.49 7.99
N PHE A 97 4.51 -7.65 9.18
CA PHE A 97 4.84 -6.87 10.36
C PHE A 97 5.17 -7.80 11.53
N SER A 98 6.12 -7.39 12.36
CA SER A 98 6.27 -7.99 13.67
C SER A 98 5.13 -7.52 14.58
N CYS A 99 4.49 -8.44 15.26
CA CYS A 99 3.51 -8.16 16.32
C CYS A 99 3.83 -8.98 17.57
N MET A 100 3.22 -8.62 18.66
CA MET A 100 3.22 -9.40 19.90
C MET A 100 1.79 -9.47 20.41
N GLU A 101 1.06 -10.49 19.97
CA GLU A 101 -0.33 -10.67 20.32
C GLU A 101 -0.61 -12.15 20.64
N GLY A 102 -0.61 -12.49 21.93
CA GLY A 102 -0.78 -13.87 22.36
C GLY A 102 0.31 -14.79 21.79
N PRO A 103 -0.08 -15.87 21.10
CA PRO A 103 0.87 -16.83 20.53
C PRO A 103 1.50 -16.37 19.21
N TYR A 104 1.13 -15.19 18.69
CA TYR A 104 1.53 -14.73 17.37
C TYR A 104 2.65 -13.70 17.43
N ASN A 105 3.59 -13.78 16.50
CA ASN A 105 4.70 -12.85 16.38
C ASN A 105 4.74 -12.11 15.02
N THR A 106 3.90 -12.52 14.06
CA THR A 106 3.87 -12.00 12.71
C THR A 106 2.44 -11.72 12.27
N PHE A 107 2.25 -10.56 11.63
CA PHE A 107 1.00 -10.15 11.01
C PHE A 107 1.23 -9.94 9.51
N LEU A 108 0.47 -10.66 8.67
CA LEU A 108 0.56 -10.59 7.23
C LEU A 108 -0.67 -9.92 6.63
N ILE A 109 -0.44 -9.16 5.57
CA ILE A 109 -1.48 -8.61 4.70
C ILE A 109 -1.28 -9.23 3.32
N GLU A 110 -2.28 -9.96 2.85
CA GLU A 110 -2.20 -10.78 1.66
C GLU A 110 -3.36 -10.50 0.70
N PHE A 111 -3.14 -10.73 -0.60
CA PHE A 111 -4.17 -10.56 -1.63
C PHE A 111 -4.32 -11.81 -2.47
N PHE A 112 -5.56 -12.28 -2.62
CA PHE A 112 -5.89 -13.47 -3.39
C PHE A 112 -7.05 -13.25 -4.35
N LYS A 113 -7.09 -14.06 -5.40
CA LYS A 113 -8.14 -14.06 -6.40
C LYS A 113 -9.46 -14.61 -5.85
N ASN A 114 -9.38 -15.71 -5.12
CA ASN A 114 -10.49 -16.42 -4.48
C ASN A 114 -9.97 -17.26 -3.32
N LEU A 115 -10.88 -17.85 -2.57
CA LEU A 115 -10.56 -18.69 -1.40
C LEU A 115 -9.76 -19.93 -1.77
N GLU A 116 -10.07 -20.56 -2.91
CA GLU A 116 -9.34 -21.71 -3.41
C GLU A 116 -7.86 -21.37 -3.67
N SER A 117 -7.60 -20.22 -4.30
CA SER A 117 -6.22 -19.75 -4.51
C SER A 117 -5.47 -19.52 -3.20
N TYR A 118 -6.15 -19.00 -2.17
CA TYR A 118 -5.57 -18.84 -0.84
C TYR A 118 -5.28 -20.19 -0.19
N HIS A 119 -6.25 -21.10 -0.24
CA HIS A 119 -6.11 -22.44 0.33
C HIS A 119 -4.94 -23.19 -0.31
N ASN A 120 -4.88 -23.23 -1.63
CA ASN A 120 -3.81 -23.89 -2.38
C ASN A 120 -2.42 -23.26 -2.09
N TRP A 121 -2.34 -21.95 -1.97
CA TRP A 121 -1.12 -21.24 -1.59
C TRP A 121 -0.67 -21.65 -0.19
N ARG A 122 -1.59 -21.66 0.78
CA ARG A 122 -1.34 -22.04 2.16
C ARG A 122 -0.85 -23.48 2.28
N GLU A 123 -1.53 -24.42 1.61
CA GLU A 123 -1.15 -25.84 1.55
C GLU A 123 0.25 -26.01 0.96
N GLN A 124 0.54 -25.32 -0.15
CA GLN A 124 1.83 -25.40 -0.80
C GLN A 124 2.97 -24.86 0.09
N ILE A 125 2.75 -23.77 0.81
CA ILE A 125 3.74 -23.18 1.72
C ILE A 125 4.06 -24.13 2.88
N VAL A 126 3.05 -24.74 3.46
CA VAL A 126 3.24 -25.73 4.52
C VAL A 126 3.99 -26.96 3.99
N LYS A 127 3.59 -27.48 2.82
CA LYS A 127 4.23 -28.61 2.18
C LYS A 127 5.70 -28.36 1.83
N ASP A 128 6.00 -27.17 1.33
CA ASP A 128 7.37 -26.80 0.95
C ASP A 128 8.22 -26.36 2.17
N GLN A 129 7.67 -26.43 3.39
CA GLN A 129 8.32 -26.02 4.65
C GLN A 129 8.84 -24.56 4.62
N LYS A 130 8.32 -23.75 3.73
CA LYS A 130 8.71 -22.33 3.62
C LYS A 130 8.28 -21.49 4.80
N ILE A 131 7.17 -21.91 5.43
CA ILE A 131 6.73 -21.45 6.73
C ILE A 131 6.68 -22.69 7.62
N PRO A 132 7.64 -22.87 8.52
CA PRO A 132 7.58 -23.96 9.48
C PRO A 132 6.32 -23.81 10.33
N ALA A 133 5.36 -24.70 10.11
CA ALA A 133 4.24 -24.84 10.99
C ALA A 133 4.71 -25.52 12.25
N ARG A 134 4.44 -24.96 13.43
CA ARG A 134 4.57 -25.73 14.67
C ARG A 134 3.59 -26.90 14.61
N GLU A 135 4.10 -28.10 14.78
CA GLU A 135 3.30 -29.34 14.94
C GLU A 135 2.27 -29.58 13.82
N ASN A 136 2.68 -29.46 12.54
CA ASN A 136 1.81 -29.70 11.38
C ASN A 136 0.56 -28.82 11.30
N ARG A 137 0.52 -27.71 12.00
CA ARG A 137 -0.55 -26.73 11.88
C ARG A 137 -0.15 -25.63 10.92
N ALA A 138 -1.03 -25.37 9.96
CA ALA A 138 -0.90 -24.16 9.15
C ALA A 138 -0.98 -22.94 10.08
N PRO A 139 -0.18 -21.88 9.83
CA PRO A 139 -0.21 -20.75 10.70
C PRO A 139 -1.59 -20.10 10.71
N ALA A 140 -2.16 -20.06 11.88
CA ALA A 140 -2.87 -18.96 12.44
C ALA A 140 -4.29 -18.63 11.96
N ASP A 141 -4.84 -17.68 12.70
CA ASP A 141 -6.12 -17.07 12.41
C ASP A 141 -6.04 -16.25 11.12
N ALA A 142 -6.91 -16.55 10.17
CA ALA A 142 -7.05 -15.79 8.93
C ALA A 142 -8.41 -15.07 8.91
N TYR A 143 -8.38 -13.78 8.60
CA TYR A 143 -9.56 -12.94 8.47
C TYR A 143 -9.68 -12.43 7.05
N ILE A 144 -10.85 -12.63 6.42
CA ILE A 144 -11.05 -12.44 5.00
C ILE A 144 -11.96 -11.23 4.75
N PHE A 145 -11.47 -10.27 3.98
CA PHE A 145 -12.19 -9.05 3.61
C PHE A 145 -12.23 -8.88 2.09
N SER A 146 -13.16 -8.08 1.60
CA SER A 146 -13.21 -7.71 0.19
C SER A 146 -12.63 -6.32 -0.04
N ASN A 147 -11.66 -6.22 -0.94
CA ASN A 147 -11.13 -4.92 -1.36
C ASN A 147 -12.16 -4.05 -2.09
N LYS A 148 -13.18 -4.68 -2.69
CA LYS A 148 -14.27 -3.97 -3.38
C LYS A 148 -15.16 -3.19 -2.41
N LEU A 149 -15.15 -3.55 -1.13
CA LEU A 149 -15.92 -2.90 -0.06
C LEU A 149 -15.12 -1.85 0.70
N THR A 150 -14.03 -1.36 0.12
CA THR A 150 -13.25 -0.26 0.71
C THR A 150 -14.03 1.04 0.54
N PHE A 151 -14.42 1.66 1.66
CA PHE A 151 -15.14 2.93 1.65
C PHE A 151 -14.30 4.13 2.08
N LYS A 152 -13.10 3.90 2.63
CA LYS A 152 -12.12 4.93 2.92
C LYS A 152 -10.75 4.48 2.48
N TYR A 153 -10.08 5.31 1.70
CA TYR A 153 -8.65 5.23 1.43
C TYR A 153 -8.10 6.64 1.31
N ASN A 154 -7.57 7.15 2.39
CA ASN A 154 -7.00 8.48 2.44
C ASN A 154 -5.59 8.44 3.04
N PRO A 155 -4.56 8.16 2.24
CA PRO A 155 -3.18 8.23 2.69
C PRO A 155 -2.74 9.66 3.02
N ASN A 156 -3.49 10.67 2.59
CA ASN A 156 -3.17 12.08 2.82
C ASN A 156 -3.35 12.52 4.28
N CYS A 157 -4.04 11.74 5.10
CA CYS A 157 -4.12 12.03 6.55
C CYS A 157 -2.71 12.11 7.17
N TYR A 158 -1.79 11.25 6.75
CA TYR A 158 -0.41 11.28 7.23
C TYR A 158 0.37 12.48 6.70
N ILE A 159 0.12 12.88 5.46
CA ILE A 159 0.74 14.08 4.87
C ILE A 159 0.31 15.32 5.64
N HIS A 160 -0.96 15.43 5.99
CA HIS A 160 -1.50 16.52 6.77
C HIS A 160 -0.87 16.58 8.17
N GLU A 161 -0.80 15.44 8.85
CA GLU A 161 -0.15 15.34 10.17
C GLU A 161 1.33 15.75 10.12
N LEU A 162 2.07 15.29 9.10
CA LEU A 162 3.46 15.69 8.89
C LEU A 162 3.59 17.19 8.60
N GLU A 163 2.60 17.76 7.90
CA GLU A 163 2.53 19.19 7.61
C GLU A 163 2.29 20.01 8.89
N GLU A 164 1.38 19.59 9.75
CA GLU A 164 1.18 20.22 11.05
C GLU A 164 2.42 20.17 11.94
N GLN A 165 3.10 19.01 11.97
CA GLN A 165 4.37 18.89 12.70
C GLN A 165 5.43 19.83 12.14
N PHE A 166 5.51 19.94 10.82
CA PHE A 166 6.44 20.83 10.17
C PHE A 166 6.15 22.29 10.50
N ILE A 167 4.87 22.72 10.45
CA ILE A 167 4.44 24.09 10.80
C ILE A 167 4.82 24.42 12.24
N LYS A 168 4.58 23.51 13.19
CA LYS A 168 4.89 23.72 14.62
C LYS A 168 6.37 23.83 14.90
N LYS A 169 7.24 23.11 14.18
CA LYS A 169 8.69 23.01 14.45
C LYS A 169 9.59 23.63 13.39
N ASN A 170 9.01 24.12 12.29
CA ASN A 170 9.72 24.58 11.07
C ASN A 170 10.72 23.56 10.50
N SER A 171 10.58 22.31 10.90
CA SER A 171 11.40 21.18 10.47
C SER A 171 10.69 19.86 10.73
N LEU A 172 11.11 18.81 10.05
CA LEU A 172 10.59 17.46 10.25
C LEU A 172 11.73 16.47 10.24
N ASN A 173 11.77 15.57 11.21
CA ASN A 173 12.70 14.46 11.25
C ASN A 173 11.95 13.16 10.96
N ILE A 174 12.38 12.46 9.91
CA ILE A 174 11.87 11.16 9.52
C ILE A 174 13.04 10.19 9.52
N ASN A 175 13.00 9.14 10.35
CA ASN A 175 14.07 8.14 10.45
C ASN A 175 15.48 8.78 10.64
N ASN A 176 15.59 9.75 11.54
CA ASN A 176 16.80 10.55 11.81
C ASN A 176 17.27 11.42 10.62
N ILE A 177 16.42 11.62 9.62
CA ILE A 177 16.70 12.47 8.48
C ILE A 177 15.95 13.78 8.64
N HIS A 178 16.70 14.87 8.66
CA HIS A 178 16.15 16.22 8.79
C HIS A 178 15.63 16.72 7.44
N LEU A 179 14.34 17.06 7.38
CA LEU A 179 13.70 17.70 6.25
C LEU A 179 13.52 19.20 6.52
N ASP A 180 14.29 20.01 5.81
CA ASP A 180 14.09 21.45 5.76
C ASP A 180 12.85 21.82 4.92
N LYS A 181 12.48 23.09 4.92
CA LYS A 181 11.31 23.61 4.19
C LYS A 181 11.28 23.19 2.71
N THR A 182 12.42 23.23 2.04
CA THR A 182 12.53 22.88 0.62
C THR A 182 12.38 21.38 0.41
N SER A 183 13.03 20.56 1.24
CA SER A 183 12.93 19.10 1.18
C SER A 183 11.50 18.65 1.46
N PHE A 184 10.82 19.26 2.44
CA PHE A 184 9.43 18.94 2.77
C PHE A 184 8.46 19.33 1.64
N ALA A 185 8.64 20.50 1.02
CA ALA A 185 7.83 20.94 -0.12
C ALA A 185 7.98 19.99 -1.33
N ILE A 186 9.19 19.56 -1.62
CA ILE A 186 9.46 18.56 -2.67
C ILE A 186 8.79 17.22 -2.32
N PHE A 187 8.99 16.72 -1.11
CA PHE A 187 8.41 15.49 -0.61
C PHE A 187 6.88 15.47 -0.77
N LYS A 188 6.20 16.51 -0.29
CA LYS A 188 4.73 16.66 -0.39
C LYS A 188 4.25 16.63 -1.84
N ASN A 189 4.90 17.41 -2.73
CA ASN A 189 4.51 17.46 -4.13
C ASN A 189 4.68 16.11 -4.85
N LEU A 190 5.71 15.35 -4.54
CA LEU A 190 5.95 14.04 -5.14
C LEU A 190 4.98 12.97 -4.63
N LEU A 191 4.60 13.01 -3.34
CA LEU A 191 3.56 12.12 -2.80
C LEU A 191 2.19 12.40 -3.43
N MET A 192 1.88 13.66 -3.73
CA MET A 192 0.65 14.06 -4.41
C MET A 192 0.67 13.82 -5.92
N GLY A 193 1.81 13.38 -6.47
CA GLY A 193 1.96 13.16 -7.91
C GLY A 193 2.20 14.43 -8.71
N LYS A 194 2.40 15.58 -8.07
CA LYS A 194 2.69 16.84 -8.78
C LYS A 194 4.08 16.76 -9.43
N TYR A 195 4.17 17.16 -10.71
CA TYR A 195 5.41 17.13 -11.50
C TYR A 195 5.95 15.72 -11.82
N ILE A 196 5.14 14.69 -11.68
CA ILE A 196 5.44 13.37 -12.19
C ILE A 196 4.91 13.24 -13.62
N GLN A 197 5.75 12.74 -14.51
CA GLN A 197 5.40 12.62 -15.93
C GLN A 197 5.87 11.30 -16.53
N ARG A 198 5.32 10.97 -17.68
CA ARG A 198 5.74 9.82 -18.48
C ARG A 198 7.09 10.08 -19.13
N ASN A 199 7.83 9.03 -19.36
CA ASN A 199 9.02 9.06 -20.20
C ASN A 199 8.71 8.39 -21.56
N ASP A 200 7.96 9.09 -22.40
CA ASP A 200 7.50 8.55 -23.69
C ASP A 200 8.66 8.19 -24.62
N SER A 201 9.80 8.87 -24.49
CA SER A 201 11.00 8.56 -25.29
C SER A 201 11.63 7.23 -24.88
N PHE A 202 11.68 6.94 -23.59
CA PHE A 202 12.15 5.67 -23.08
C PHE A 202 11.21 4.54 -23.50
N LEU A 203 9.92 4.70 -23.27
CA LEU A 203 8.90 3.70 -23.60
C LEU A 203 8.84 3.40 -25.11
N SER A 204 9.01 4.42 -25.97
CA SER A 204 9.06 4.29 -27.42
C SER A 204 10.21 3.37 -27.86
N ARG A 205 11.40 3.56 -27.28
CA ARG A 205 12.58 2.75 -27.58
C ARG A 205 12.43 1.30 -27.06
N GLU A 206 12.00 1.14 -25.81
CA GLU A 206 11.89 -0.19 -25.16
C GLU A 206 10.79 -1.07 -25.78
N LEU A 207 9.75 -0.45 -26.32
CA LEU A 207 8.60 -1.15 -26.92
C LEU A 207 8.64 -1.15 -28.45
N GLU A 208 9.62 -0.45 -29.05
CA GLU A 208 9.74 -0.28 -30.51
C GLU A 208 8.45 0.32 -31.12
N LEU A 209 7.81 1.23 -30.38
CA LEU A 209 6.56 1.87 -30.77
C LEU A 209 6.75 3.39 -30.94
N ASN A 210 5.97 3.99 -31.84
CA ASN A 210 5.96 5.44 -31.98
C ASN A 210 5.46 6.13 -30.69
N ARG A 211 6.02 7.30 -30.37
CA ARG A 211 5.63 8.11 -29.19
C ARG A 211 4.15 8.46 -29.19
N LYS A 212 3.55 8.74 -30.35
CA LYS A 212 2.10 9.01 -30.44
C LYS A 212 1.29 7.79 -30.01
N THR A 213 1.72 6.58 -30.41
CA THR A 213 1.11 5.32 -30.01
C THR A 213 1.23 5.11 -28.50
N ILE A 214 2.40 5.35 -27.91
CA ILE A 214 2.60 5.28 -26.45
C ILE A 214 1.66 6.24 -25.74
N ASN A 215 1.63 7.52 -26.17
CA ASN A 215 0.76 8.52 -25.58
C ASN A 215 -0.71 8.09 -25.61
N HIS A 216 -1.20 7.69 -26.78
CA HIS A 216 -2.59 7.23 -26.93
C HIS A 216 -2.94 6.05 -26.02
N ARG A 217 -2.05 5.04 -25.95
CA ARG A 217 -2.26 3.86 -25.10
C ARG A 217 -2.26 4.20 -23.61
N VAL A 218 -1.37 5.09 -23.16
CA VAL A 218 -1.33 5.51 -21.74
C VAL A 218 -2.57 6.33 -21.39
N GLU A 219 -3.01 7.24 -22.27
CA GLU A 219 -4.26 7.97 -22.06
C GLU A 219 -5.47 7.02 -21.98
N LEU A 220 -5.51 5.99 -22.82
CA LEU A 220 -6.57 4.98 -22.75
C LEU A 220 -6.57 4.23 -21.42
N LEU A 221 -5.39 3.85 -20.89
CA LEU A 221 -5.25 3.21 -19.58
C LEU A 221 -5.75 4.12 -18.45
N LEU A 222 -5.41 5.40 -18.49
CA LEU A 222 -5.85 6.40 -17.50
C LEU A 222 -7.36 6.63 -17.59
N ASN A 223 -7.89 6.86 -18.78
CA ASN A 223 -9.33 7.14 -19.00
C ASN A 223 -10.21 5.97 -18.61
N LYS A 224 -9.76 4.74 -18.86
CA LYS A 224 -10.44 3.51 -18.42
C LYS A 224 -10.20 3.18 -16.94
N LYS A 225 -9.49 4.03 -16.20
CA LYS A 225 -9.14 3.82 -14.78
C LYS A 225 -8.42 2.49 -14.50
N ILE A 226 -7.76 1.92 -15.51
CA ILE A 226 -6.93 0.72 -15.33
C ILE A 226 -5.70 1.07 -14.51
N ILE A 227 -5.11 2.25 -14.77
CA ILE A 227 -4.05 2.84 -13.97
C ILE A 227 -4.49 4.17 -13.38
N GLY A 228 -3.93 4.52 -12.23
CA GLY A 228 -4.09 5.85 -11.62
C GLY A 228 -3.01 6.82 -12.10
N THR A 229 -3.08 8.07 -11.68
CA THR A 229 -2.01 9.05 -11.94
C THR A 229 -0.72 8.66 -11.23
N PRO A 230 0.45 8.89 -11.87
CA PRO A 230 1.73 8.51 -11.26
C PRO A 230 2.05 9.38 -10.05
N LYS A 231 2.62 8.76 -9.03
CA LYS A 231 3.08 9.43 -7.82
C LYS A 231 4.20 8.64 -7.17
N CYS A 232 5.02 9.30 -6.38
CA CYS A 232 5.92 8.62 -5.46
C CYS A 232 5.10 7.97 -4.35
N PHE A 233 5.68 6.96 -3.75
CA PHE A 233 5.11 6.30 -2.60
C PHE A 233 5.97 6.60 -1.37
N PHE A 234 5.34 6.81 -0.25
CA PHE A 234 6.01 6.92 1.04
C PHE A 234 6.03 5.50 1.63
N PRO A 235 7.19 4.83 1.71
CA PRO A 235 7.25 3.43 2.15
C PRO A 235 6.61 3.18 3.51
N ASN A 236 6.68 4.17 4.40
CA ASN A 236 6.07 4.13 5.72
C ASN A 236 4.65 4.72 5.74
N LEU A 237 3.93 4.68 4.61
CA LEU A 237 2.61 5.29 4.48
C LEU A 237 1.59 4.74 5.48
N PHE A 238 1.69 3.46 5.83
CA PHE A 238 0.81 2.86 6.83
C PHE A 238 1.25 3.18 8.25
N ILE A 239 2.57 3.42 8.46
CA ILE A 239 3.12 3.74 9.77
C ILE A 239 4.05 4.96 9.60
N PRO A 240 3.56 6.19 9.77
CA PRO A 240 4.43 7.36 9.82
C PRO A 240 5.49 7.16 10.91
N PRO A 241 6.70 7.68 10.71
CA PRO A 241 7.75 7.60 11.73
C PRO A 241 7.27 8.16 13.07
N GLY A 242 7.45 7.38 14.13
CA GLY A 242 6.99 7.73 15.48
C GLY A 242 5.50 7.46 15.74
N TYR A 243 4.83 6.71 14.86
CA TYR A 243 3.46 6.25 15.04
C TYR A 243 3.40 4.74 15.22
N ASN A 244 2.36 4.29 15.88
CA ASN A 244 1.97 2.88 15.94
C ASN A 244 0.82 2.64 14.96
N LEU A 245 0.93 1.59 14.15
CA LEU A 245 -0.18 1.14 13.33
C LEU A 245 -1.07 0.21 14.15
N VAL A 246 -2.36 0.48 14.14
CA VAL A 246 -3.36 -0.40 14.73
C VAL A 246 -4.29 -0.88 13.64
N VAL A 247 -4.45 -2.19 13.55
CA VAL A 247 -5.46 -2.84 12.74
C VAL A 247 -6.61 -3.22 13.66
N SER A 248 -7.79 -2.61 13.44
CA SER A 248 -8.98 -2.85 14.24
C SER A 248 -10.03 -3.57 13.41
N MET A 249 -10.52 -4.69 13.89
CA MET A 249 -11.69 -5.38 13.36
C MET A 249 -12.86 -5.10 14.30
N ILE A 250 -13.96 -4.57 13.78
CA ILE A 250 -15.08 -4.06 14.55
C ILE A 250 -16.37 -4.78 14.14
N GLU A 251 -17.16 -5.20 15.13
CA GLU A 251 -18.53 -5.64 14.96
C GLU A 251 -19.47 -4.43 15.07
N VAL A 252 -20.05 -4.02 13.94
CA VAL A 252 -21.04 -2.95 13.87
C VAL A 252 -22.43 -3.60 13.79
N LYS A 253 -23.27 -3.38 14.83
CA LYS A 253 -24.61 -3.98 14.99
C LYS A 253 -25.71 -3.11 14.41
N SER A 254 -25.58 -1.78 14.54
CA SER A 254 -26.59 -0.81 14.11
C SER A 254 -25.94 0.52 13.73
N LYS A 255 -26.71 1.50 13.28
CA LYS A 255 -26.25 2.87 12.91
C LYS A 255 -25.07 2.90 11.93
N LYS A 256 -25.01 1.91 11.03
CA LYS A 256 -23.88 1.69 10.12
C LYS A 256 -23.46 2.96 9.38
N GLN A 257 -24.40 3.71 8.80
CA GLN A 257 -24.07 4.91 8.04
C GLN A 257 -23.46 6.02 8.88
N SER A 258 -23.92 6.21 10.11
CA SER A 258 -23.36 7.19 11.03
C SER A 258 -21.93 6.83 11.43
N ILE A 259 -21.67 5.54 11.65
CA ILE A 259 -20.33 5.02 11.96
C ILE A 259 -19.41 5.17 10.74
N ILE A 260 -19.87 4.89 9.52
CA ILE A 260 -19.12 5.14 8.29
C ILE A 260 -18.73 6.62 8.18
N ASN A 261 -19.66 7.55 8.46
CA ASN A 261 -19.39 8.99 8.40
C ASN A 261 -18.35 9.40 9.46
N TYR A 262 -18.43 8.84 10.68
CA TYR A 262 -17.41 9.05 11.71
C TYR A 262 -16.03 8.59 11.23
N ILE A 263 -15.95 7.36 10.70
CA ILE A 263 -14.71 6.77 10.21
C ILE A 263 -14.11 7.60 9.06
N ILE A 264 -14.95 8.05 8.11
CA ILE A 264 -14.50 8.86 6.97
C ILE A 264 -13.84 10.17 7.45
N ASN A 265 -14.39 10.80 8.48
CA ASN A 265 -13.91 12.08 9.00
C ASN A 265 -12.78 11.94 10.02
N ASN A 266 -12.47 10.74 10.51
CA ASN A 266 -11.41 10.53 11.49
C ASN A 266 -10.03 10.49 10.82
N PHE A 267 -9.15 11.42 11.16
CA PHE A 267 -7.81 11.56 10.57
C PHE A 267 -6.87 10.39 10.87
N ASN A 268 -7.03 9.75 12.02
CA ASN A 268 -6.17 8.64 12.41
C ASN A 268 -6.42 7.37 11.59
N ILE A 269 -7.57 7.28 10.92
CA ILE A 269 -7.96 6.13 10.10
C ILE A 269 -7.60 6.38 8.63
N SER A 270 -6.59 5.67 8.12
CA SER A 270 -6.13 5.81 6.74
C SER A 270 -6.90 4.94 5.74
N ARG A 271 -7.40 3.80 6.20
CA ARG A 271 -8.16 2.86 5.37
C ARG A 271 -9.25 2.20 6.17
N ALA A 272 -10.41 2.03 5.54
CA ALA A 272 -11.54 1.31 6.12
C ALA A 272 -12.24 0.48 5.05
N GLN A 273 -12.64 -0.73 5.43
CA GLN A 273 -13.33 -1.69 4.58
C GLN A 273 -14.48 -2.32 5.32
N GLU A 274 -15.52 -2.68 4.57
CA GLU A 274 -16.59 -3.55 5.06
C GLU A 274 -16.31 -5.00 4.72
N ALA A 275 -16.85 -5.91 5.54
CA ALA A 275 -17.00 -7.31 5.21
C ALA A 275 -18.48 -7.68 5.19
N SER A 276 -18.83 -8.62 4.32
CA SER A 276 -20.22 -9.09 4.21
C SER A 276 -20.53 -10.27 5.13
N THR A 277 -19.49 -10.89 5.70
CA THR A 277 -19.62 -12.13 6.47
C THR A 277 -18.70 -12.12 7.69
N GLY A 278 -19.08 -12.88 8.71
CA GLY A 278 -18.32 -13.02 9.93
C GLY A 278 -18.74 -12.08 11.05
N ARG A 279 -18.16 -12.26 12.23
CA ARG A 279 -18.44 -11.43 13.40
C ARG A 279 -18.01 -9.99 13.19
N TYR A 280 -16.82 -9.79 12.64
CA TYR A 280 -16.28 -8.47 12.38
C TYR A 280 -16.64 -8.04 10.96
N ASN A 281 -17.45 -7.01 10.84
CA ASN A 281 -17.92 -6.51 9.56
C ASN A 281 -17.26 -5.20 9.12
N PHE A 282 -16.39 -4.61 9.97
CA PHE A 282 -15.53 -3.49 9.61
C PHE A 282 -14.07 -3.81 9.91
N LEU A 283 -13.18 -3.37 9.01
CA LEU A 283 -11.74 -3.42 9.14
C LEU A 283 -11.18 -2.02 8.99
N LEU A 284 -10.43 -1.56 9.99
CA LEU A 284 -9.80 -0.24 10.01
C LEU A 284 -8.28 -0.37 10.09
N PHE A 285 -7.58 0.44 9.34
CA PHE A 285 -6.15 0.70 9.49
C PHE A 285 -5.98 2.12 10.02
N SER A 286 -5.43 2.26 11.19
CA SER A 286 -5.28 3.53 11.88
C SER A 286 -3.88 3.69 12.44
N ALA A 287 -3.41 4.93 12.57
CA ALA A 287 -2.09 5.22 13.11
C ALA A 287 -2.20 6.28 14.21
N PHE A 288 -1.48 6.05 15.30
CA PHE A 288 -1.48 6.89 16.49
C PHE A 288 -0.06 7.16 16.97
N ARG A 289 0.17 8.35 17.49
CA ARG A 289 1.45 8.69 18.11
C ARG A 289 1.65 7.99 19.42
N THR A 290 0.61 8.00 20.25
CA THR A 290 0.63 7.41 21.58
C THR A 290 -0.45 6.34 21.69
N ILE A 291 -0.30 5.48 22.65
CA ILE A 291 -1.32 4.48 22.96
C ILE A 291 -2.55 5.14 23.58
N GLU A 292 -2.37 6.28 24.27
CA GLU A 292 -3.43 7.08 24.84
C GLU A 292 -4.34 7.67 23.76
N ASP A 293 -3.76 8.16 22.64
CA ASP A 293 -4.53 8.64 21.48
C ASP A 293 -5.42 7.54 20.90
N PHE A 294 -4.91 6.32 20.87
CA PHE A 294 -5.68 5.16 20.44
C PHE A 294 -6.83 4.82 21.39
N PHE A 295 -6.58 4.80 22.69
CA PHE A 295 -7.63 4.56 23.71
C PHE A 295 -8.70 5.63 23.65
N LYS A 296 -8.30 6.90 23.53
CA LYS A 296 -9.24 8.01 23.40
C LYS A 296 -10.15 7.86 22.18
N MET A 297 -9.61 7.48 21.03
CA MET A 297 -10.45 7.20 19.84
C MET A 297 -11.42 6.03 20.10
N GLY A 298 -10.97 5.00 20.81
CA GLY A 298 -11.81 3.86 21.19
C GLY A 298 -12.95 4.27 22.10
N GLU A 299 -12.68 5.09 23.10
CA GLU A 299 -13.70 5.67 24.00
C GLU A 299 -14.66 6.60 23.24
N ASP A 300 -14.16 7.46 22.36
CA ASP A 300 -14.98 8.39 21.57
C ASP A 300 -15.98 7.63 20.71
N ILE A 301 -15.56 6.56 20.03
CA ILE A 301 -16.47 5.76 19.17
C ILE A 301 -17.51 5.01 20.00
N LEU A 302 -17.14 4.47 21.15
CA LEU A 302 -18.06 3.75 22.04
C LEU A 302 -19.07 4.72 22.67
N ASN A 303 -18.63 5.90 23.09
CA ASN A 303 -19.50 6.93 23.68
C ASN A 303 -20.47 7.53 22.67
N GLN A 304 -20.01 7.71 21.41
CA GLN A 304 -20.86 8.26 20.34
C GLN A 304 -21.85 7.24 19.81
N PHE A 305 -21.52 5.95 19.84
CA PHE A 305 -22.33 4.88 19.30
C PHE A 305 -22.55 3.73 20.30
N PRO A 306 -23.09 4.04 21.49
CA PRO A 306 -23.37 3.01 22.50
C PRO A 306 -24.32 1.98 21.91
N GLU A 307 -24.14 0.71 22.25
CA GLU A 307 -24.94 -0.44 21.79
C GLU A 307 -24.82 -0.74 20.27
N SER A 308 -24.30 0.19 19.47
CA SER A 308 -24.11 -0.01 18.02
C SER A 308 -22.82 -0.73 17.69
N ILE A 309 -21.84 -0.68 18.58
CA ILE A 309 -20.55 -1.35 18.47
C ILE A 309 -20.60 -2.62 19.36
N GLY A 310 -20.22 -3.74 18.77
CA GLY A 310 -20.08 -5.02 19.50
C GLY A 310 -18.61 -5.29 19.86
N ALA A 311 -18.14 -6.47 19.48
CA ALA A 311 -16.75 -6.85 19.73
C ALA A 311 -15.78 -6.02 18.89
N ILE A 312 -14.65 -5.68 19.49
CA ILE A 312 -13.51 -5.03 18.82
C ILE A 312 -12.28 -5.93 19.06
N SER A 313 -11.57 -6.23 17.99
CA SER A 313 -10.27 -6.90 18.04
C SER A 313 -9.23 -5.94 17.46
N ASN A 314 -8.23 -5.60 18.28
CA ASN A 314 -7.17 -4.67 17.90
C ASN A 314 -5.83 -5.39 17.86
N THR A 315 -5.06 -5.16 16.80
CA THR A 315 -3.68 -5.63 16.68
C THR A 315 -2.78 -4.42 16.52
N ILE A 316 -1.88 -4.21 17.47
CA ILE A 316 -0.88 -3.16 17.42
C ILE A 316 0.34 -3.72 16.70
N LEU A 317 0.70 -3.11 15.58
CA LEU A 317 1.80 -3.56 14.76
C LEU A 317 3.07 -2.75 15.07
N SER A 318 4.20 -3.45 15.07
CA SER A 318 5.50 -2.81 15.21
C SER A 318 5.75 -1.81 14.08
N SER A 319 6.38 -0.69 14.38
CA SER A 319 6.87 0.26 13.38
C SER A 319 7.99 -0.35 12.48
N LYS A 320 8.55 -1.48 12.87
CA LYS A 320 9.51 -2.24 12.07
C LYS A 320 8.75 -3.25 11.22
N MET A 321 8.64 -2.99 9.93
CA MET A 321 8.18 -3.99 8.97
C MET A 321 9.27 -5.04 8.76
N ILE A 322 8.90 -6.32 8.76
CA ILE A 322 9.80 -7.41 8.33
C ILE A 322 10.06 -7.27 6.83
N HIS A 323 9.06 -6.79 6.10
CA HIS A 323 9.10 -6.65 4.66
C HIS A 323 8.54 -5.29 4.24
N ALA A 324 9.28 -4.59 3.40
CA ALA A 324 8.82 -3.32 2.83
C ALA A 324 7.60 -3.55 1.91
N ILE A 325 6.60 -2.69 2.02
CA ILE A 325 5.46 -2.70 1.12
C ILE A 325 5.95 -2.39 -0.29
N LYS A 326 5.73 -3.33 -1.19
CA LYS A 326 5.98 -3.17 -2.63
C LYS A 326 4.62 -3.25 -3.35
N PRO A 327 3.87 -2.15 -3.45
CA PRO A 327 2.52 -2.17 -4.02
C PRO A 327 2.49 -2.63 -5.49
N GLN A 328 3.62 -2.50 -6.19
CA GLN A 328 3.75 -2.94 -7.57
C GLN A 328 3.99 -4.46 -7.71
N LYS A 329 4.45 -5.15 -6.67
CA LYS A 329 4.92 -6.54 -6.75
C LYS A 329 3.85 -7.48 -7.30
N LEU A 330 2.67 -7.46 -6.71
CA LEU A 330 1.55 -8.28 -7.15
C LEU A 330 1.08 -7.87 -8.56
N SER A 331 1.09 -6.58 -8.86
CA SER A 331 0.73 -6.04 -10.18
C SER A 331 1.67 -6.54 -11.26
N VAL A 332 2.98 -6.45 -11.02
CA VAL A 332 4.00 -6.95 -11.96
C VAL A 332 3.89 -8.46 -12.13
N ALA A 333 3.77 -9.22 -11.04
CA ALA A 333 3.63 -10.67 -11.09
C ALA A 333 2.39 -11.11 -11.89
N TRP A 334 1.26 -10.41 -11.74
CA TRP A 334 0.06 -10.68 -12.52
C TRP A 334 0.29 -10.43 -14.03
N ILE A 335 0.91 -9.30 -14.39
CA ILE A 335 1.20 -8.94 -15.77
C ILE A 335 2.13 -9.96 -16.41
N GLU A 336 3.17 -10.40 -15.70
CA GLU A 336 4.12 -11.39 -16.19
C GLU A 336 3.50 -12.76 -16.40
N ARG A 337 2.65 -13.22 -15.46
CA ARG A 337 1.88 -14.46 -15.64
C ARG A 337 0.97 -14.41 -16.88
N ARG A 338 0.35 -13.25 -17.14
CA ARG A 338 -0.50 -13.07 -18.32
C ARG A 338 0.31 -13.03 -19.61
N LEU A 339 1.46 -12.36 -19.64
CA LEU A 339 2.40 -12.40 -20.75
C LEU A 339 2.90 -13.81 -21.03
N TRP A 340 3.21 -14.58 -20.01
CA TRP A 340 3.63 -15.97 -20.14
C TRP A 340 2.52 -16.81 -20.78
N LYS A 341 1.28 -16.69 -20.33
CA LYS A 341 0.13 -17.39 -20.93
C LYS A 341 -0.02 -17.07 -22.41
N ILE A 342 0.03 -15.81 -22.81
CA ILE A 342 -0.09 -15.40 -24.22
C ILE A 342 1.03 -16.00 -25.09
N ARG A 343 2.25 -16.18 -24.54
CA ARG A 343 3.37 -16.78 -25.27
C ARG A 343 3.21 -18.28 -25.47
N ASN A 344 2.60 -18.96 -24.50
CA ASN A 344 2.50 -20.44 -24.51
C ASN A 344 1.16 -20.96 -25.05
N THR A 345 0.24 -20.07 -25.42
CA THR A 345 -1.04 -20.41 -26.07
C THR A 345 -0.96 -20.22 -27.60
N LYS A 346 0.17 -19.76 -28.12
CA LYS A 346 0.52 -19.72 -29.54
C LYS A 346 1.43 -20.88 -29.89
#